data_b11f4007a19bc4c148c86f83d3e8efe5
#
_entry.id   b11f4007a19bc4c148c86f83d3e8efe5
#
_cell.length_a   1.000
_cell.length_b   1.000
_cell.length_c   1.000
_cell.angle_alpha   90.00
_cell.angle_beta   90.00
_cell.angle_gamma   90.00
#
_symmetry.space_group_name_H-M   'P 1'
#
loop_
_entity.id
_entity.type
_entity.pdbx_description
1 polymer ?
#
loop_
_entity_poly.entity_id
_entity_poly.type
_entity_poly.pdbx_seq_one_letter_code
_entity_poly.pdbx_strand_id
1 'polypeptide(L)'
;VQQQYCIETLARVDTLCLDKTGTITTGNMEVARVLDASFTPITEAAGALQAAVNVVGANKDDANDTATAILAYASKQGIQSKRPSRVVAFSSKRKYSGCVTEDGQAFVIGAAQFVLGPEAADVIASSDAFASIERVLVACSVDGFDQNDALQGTPQLLGYVVLRDQIRETAPQTIAYFLEQGVDLRVISGDDPRTVSA
;
A
#
# COMPACT_ATOMS: atom_id res chain seq x y z
N VAL A 1 34.52 -1.05 5.78
CA VAL A 1 35.26 -2.18 5.22
C VAL A 1 36.61 -2.23 5.91
N GLN A 2 36.84 -3.29 6.71
CA GLN A 2 38.06 -3.37 7.56
C GLN A 2 39.17 -4.23 6.95
N GLN A 3 38.96 -4.80 5.76
CA GLN A 3 39.94 -5.69 5.14
C GLN A 3 40.26 -5.20 3.71
N GLN A 4 41.53 -5.02 3.43
CA GLN A 4 42.05 -4.56 2.15
C GLN A 4 41.64 -5.49 0.98
N TYR A 5 41.54 -6.79 1.25
CA TYR A 5 41.06 -7.81 0.32
C TYR A 5 39.61 -7.57 -0.17
N CYS A 6 38.74 -7.04 0.69
CA CYS A 6 37.36 -6.72 0.29
C CYS A 6 37.29 -5.60 -0.73
N ILE A 7 38.22 -4.63 -0.69
CA ILE A 7 38.27 -3.50 -1.64
C ILE A 7 38.70 -4.00 -3.03
N GLU A 8 39.71 -4.89 -3.11
CA GLU A 8 40.13 -5.50 -4.36
C GLU A 8 39.03 -6.38 -4.98
N THR A 9 38.31 -7.13 -4.14
CA THR A 9 37.22 -7.98 -4.62
C THR A 9 36.05 -7.12 -5.14
N LEU A 10 35.70 -6.04 -4.44
CA LEU A 10 34.66 -5.11 -4.88
C LEU A 10 35.02 -4.40 -6.19
N ALA A 11 36.32 -4.12 -6.44
CA ALA A 11 36.78 -3.54 -7.70
C ALA A 11 36.67 -4.45 -8.93
N ARG A 12 36.39 -5.75 -8.72
CA ARG A 12 36.25 -6.78 -9.77
C ARG A 12 34.81 -7.25 -9.94
N VAL A 13 33.85 -6.59 -9.30
CA VAL A 13 32.43 -6.97 -9.40
C VAL A 13 31.94 -6.61 -10.81
N ASP A 14 31.49 -7.59 -11.55
CA ASP A 14 30.85 -7.47 -12.85
C ASP A 14 29.32 -7.58 -12.78
N THR A 15 28.81 -8.14 -11.69
CA THR A 15 27.37 -8.32 -11.45
C THR A 15 27.03 -7.94 -10.03
N LEU A 16 26.06 -7.04 -9.86
CA LEU A 16 25.53 -6.61 -8.56
C LEU A 16 24.07 -7.02 -8.40
N CYS A 17 23.81 -7.87 -7.42
CA CYS A 17 22.46 -8.25 -7.03
C CYS A 17 21.96 -7.32 -5.93
N LEU A 18 20.87 -6.62 -6.17
CA LEU A 18 20.24 -5.69 -5.23
C LEU A 18 18.92 -6.27 -4.72
N ASP A 19 18.70 -6.24 -3.42
CA ASP A 19 17.35 -6.40 -2.87
C ASP A 19 16.53 -5.13 -3.14
N LYS A 20 15.27 -5.29 -3.54
CA LYS A 20 14.37 -4.16 -3.77
C LYS A 20 14.04 -3.45 -2.45
N THR A 21 13.52 -4.23 -1.48
CA THR A 21 12.93 -3.69 -0.25
C THR A 21 14.00 -3.28 0.76
N GLY A 22 13.98 -2.00 1.16
CA GLY A 22 14.96 -1.43 2.09
C GLY A 22 16.32 -1.08 1.46
N THR A 23 16.60 -1.53 0.23
CA THR A 23 17.82 -1.19 -0.53
C THR A 23 17.53 -0.12 -1.59
N ILE A 24 16.75 -0.45 -2.62
CA ILE A 24 16.31 0.50 -3.65
C ILE A 24 15.20 1.39 -3.09
N THR A 25 14.30 0.81 -2.28
CA THR A 25 13.28 1.54 -1.55
C THR A 25 13.74 1.88 -0.13
N THR A 26 13.05 2.82 0.53
CA THR A 26 13.32 3.18 1.93
C THR A 26 12.82 2.13 2.92
N GLY A 27 11.99 1.19 2.47
CA GLY A 27 11.19 0.28 3.30
C GLY A 27 9.89 0.91 3.80
N ASN A 28 9.65 2.19 3.52
CA ASN A 28 8.40 2.88 3.85
C ASN A 28 7.45 2.86 2.65
N MET A 29 6.16 2.91 2.94
CA MET A 29 5.11 3.08 1.94
C MET A 29 4.62 4.53 1.89
N GLU A 30 4.11 4.93 0.74
CA GLU A 30 3.39 6.20 0.58
C GLU A 30 2.10 5.99 -0.21
N VAL A 31 1.12 6.88 -0.02
CA VAL A 31 -0.08 6.94 -0.87
C VAL A 31 0.31 7.65 -2.17
N ALA A 32 0.30 6.92 -3.27
CA ALA A 32 0.58 7.46 -4.59
C ALA A 32 -0.60 8.30 -5.11
N ARG A 33 -1.82 7.79 -4.93
CA ARG A 33 -3.07 8.48 -5.31
C ARG A 33 -4.28 7.84 -4.65
N VAL A 34 -5.38 8.58 -4.67
CA VAL A 34 -6.71 8.09 -4.28
C VAL A 34 -7.62 8.20 -5.49
N LEU A 35 -8.41 7.16 -5.74
CA LEU A 35 -9.30 7.07 -6.90
C LEU A 35 -10.74 6.87 -6.41
N ASP A 36 -11.70 7.37 -7.17
CA ASP A 36 -13.12 7.04 -6.97
C ASP A 36 -13.46 5.62 -7.47
N ALA A 37 -14.71 5.24 -7.37
CA ALA A 37 -15.19 3.92 -7.83
C ALA A 37 -15.06 3.72 -9.36
N SER A 38 -14.88 4.79 -10.13
CA SER A 38 -14.67 4.78 -11.59
C SER A 38 -13.18 4.87 -11.98
N PHE A 39 -12.26 4.66 -11.03
CA PHE A 39 -10.82 4.83 -11.22
C PHE A 39 -10.36 6.24 -11.62
N THR A 40 -11.18 7.27 -11.35
CA THR A 40 -10.80 8.66 -11.57
C THR A 40 -10.03 9.18 -10.35
N PRO A 41 -8.86 9.84 -10.52
CA PRO A 41 -8.15 10.46 -9.42
C PRO A 41 -9.00 11.51 -8.72
N ILE A 42 -9.05 11.45 -7.39
CA ILE A 42 -9.73 12.43 -6.55
C ILE A 42 -8.74 13.16 -5.66
N THR A 43 -8.91 14.47 -5.57
CA THR A 43 -8.08 15.35 -4.72
C THR A 43 -8.80 15.76 -3.43
N GLU A 44 -10.10 15.51 -3.35
CA GLU A 44 -10.91 15.91 -2.19
C GLU A 44 -11.06 14.81 -1.16
N ALA A 45 -11.28 15.23 0.09
CA ALA A 45 -11.35 14.41 1.29
C ALA A 45 -12.60 13.49 1.38
N ALA A 46 -13.30 13.25 0.29
CA ALA A 46 -14.56 12.50 0.29
C ALA A 46 -14.38 11.01 -0.03
N GLY A 47 -15.34 10.20 0.38
CA GLY A 47 -15.44 8.80 -0.03
C GLY A 47 -14.29 7.93 0.47
N ALA A 48 -13.48 7.40 -0.44
CA ALA A 48 -12.46 6.39 -0.17
C ALA A 48 -11.40 6.83 0.84
N LEU A 49 -10.90 8.06 0.74
CA LEU A 49 -9.87 8.56 1.65
C LEU A 49 -10.40 8.74 3.07
N GLN A 50 -11.59 9.31 3.23
CA GLN A 50 -12.20 9.47 4.57
C GLN A 50 -12.49 8.10 5.21
N ALA A 51 -12.99 7.13 4.43
CA ALA A 51 -13.22 5.77 4.89
C ALA A 51 -11.90 5.11 5.35
N ALA A 52 -10.84 5.22 4.53
CA ALA A 52 -9.53 4.68 4.87
C ALA A 52 -8.97 5.33 6.14
N VAL A 53 -9.07 6.66 6.27
CA VAL A 53 -8.61 7.40 7.45
C VAL A 53 -9.38 7.02 8.71
N ASN A 54 -10.69 6.80 8.61
CA ASN A 54 -11.50 6.33 9.73
C ASN A 54 -11.03 4.94 10.19
N VAL A 55 -10.81 4.02 9.25
CA VAL A 55 -10.37 2.65 9.56
C VAL A 55 -8.98 2.63 10.18
N VAL A 56 -7.97 3.27 9.55
CA VAL A 56 -6.61 3.26 10.09
C VAL A 56 -6.48 4.09 11.36
N GLY A 57 -7.23 5.19 11.48
CA GLY A 57 -7.28 6.01 12.69
C GLY A 57 -7.94 5.30 13.88
N ALA A 58 -8.87 4.37 13.62
CA ALA A 58 -9.45 3.50 14.64
C ALA A 58 -8.45 2.43 15.13
N ASN A 59 -7.57 1.95 14.24
CA ASN A 59 -6.61 0.87 14.49
C ASN A 59 -5.20 1.40 14.84
N LYS A 60 -5.08 2.49 15.59
CA LYS A 60 -3.80 3.16 15.88
C LYS A 60 -2.77 2.28 16.57
N ASP A 61 -3.21 1.34 17.39
CA ASP A 61 -2.33 0.44 18.15
C ASP A 61 -1.71 -0.66 17.26
N ASP A 62 -2.28 -0.90 16.08
CA ASP A 62 -1.83 -1.85 15.07
C ASP A 62 -1.22 -1.13 13.85
N ALA A 63 -0.54 -0.01 14.09
CA ALA A 63 0.04 0.81 13.03
C ALA A 63 1.08 0.01 12.23
N ASN A 64 0.75 -0.26 10.97
CA ASN A 64 1.64 -0.83 9.97
C ASN A 64 2.00 0.24 8.93
N ASP A 65 2.93 -0.09 8.02
CA ASP A 65 3.40 0.85 6.98
C ASP A 65 2.26 1.42 6.14
N THR A 66 1.24 0.60 5.83
CA THR A 66 0.02 1.03 5.13
C THR A 66 -0.76 2.09 5.91
N ALA A 67 -0.99 1.86 7.21
CA ALA A 67 -1.70 2.81 8.06
C ALA A 67 -0.90 4.11 8.21
N THR A 68 0.41 4.00 8.41
CA THR A 68 1.32 5.15 8.51
C THR A 68 1.28 5.99 7.23
N ALA A 69 1.33 5.37 6.05
CA ALA A 69 1.25 6.05 4.76
C ALA A 69 -0.08 6.80 4.58
N ILE A 70 -1.21 6.14 4.89
CA ILE A 70 -2.55 6.75 4.77
C ILE A 70 -2.70 7.92 5.73
N LEU A 71 -2.29 7.79 6.99
CA LEU A 71 -2.37 8.87 7.98
C LEU A 71 -1.47 10.06 7.63
N ALA A 72 -0.25 9.79 7.12
CA ALA A 72 0.66 10.85 6.67
C ALA A 72 0.08 11.62 5.47
N TYR A 73 -0.54 10.92 4.51
CA TYR A 73 -1.21 11.54 3.38
C TYR A 73 -2.42 12.37 3.83
N ALA A 74 -3.26 11.81 4.69
CA ALA A 74 -4.44 12.48 5.23
C ALA A 74 -4.10 13.76 6.02
N SER A 75 -3.02 13.71 6.80
CA SER A 75 -2.54 14.87 7.57
C SER A 75 -2.17 16.05 6.65
N LYS A 76 -1.55 15.79 5.49
CA LYS A 76 -1.25 16.82 4.49
C LYS A 76 -2.51 17.44 3.86
N GLN A 77 -3.62 16.68 3.84
CA GLN A 77 -4.91 17.13 3.33
C GLN A 77 -5.82 17.72 4.42
N GLY A 78 -5.36 17.75 5.68
CA GLY A 78 -6.16 18.23 6.80
C GLY A 78 -7.32 17.32 7.21
N ILE A 79 -7.28 16.03 6.81
CA ILE A 79 -8.33 15.05 7.08
C ILE A 79 -8.07 14.38 8.42
N GLN A 80 -9.10 14.25 9.23
CA GLN A 80 -9.06 13.59 10.52
C GLN A 80 -10.00 12.38 10.57
N SER A 81 -9.62 11.36 11.33
CA SER A 81 -10.49 10.23 11.60
C SER A 81 -11.62 10.61 12.56
N LYS A 82 -12.82 10.09 12.30
CA LYS A 82 -13.92 10.11 13.26
C LYS A 82 -13.62 9.18 14.43
N ARG A 83 -14.26 9.41 15.56
CA ARG A 83 -14.14 8.51 16.71
C ARG A 83 -14.80 7.17 16.40
N PRO A 84 -14.12 6.05 16.68
CA PRO A 84 -14.70 4.72 16.49
C PRO A 84 -15.55 4.32 17.67
N SER A 85 -16.70 3.69 17.41
CA SER A 85 -17.49 2.94 18.40
C SER A 85 -17.10 1.44 18.40
N ARG A 86 -16.59 0.94 17.28
CA ARG A 86 -16.05 -0.42 17.15
C ARG A 86 -14.83 -0.42 16.24
N VAL A 87 -13.85 -1.27 16.58
CA VAL A 87 -12.61 -1.46 15.82
C VAL A 87 -12.55 -2.92 15.35
N VAL A 88 -12.24 -3.12 14.08
CA VAL A 88 -11.98 -4.43 13.47
C VAL A 88 -10.53 -4.42 13.00
N ALA A 89 -9.66 -5.05 13.79
CA ALA A 89 -8.23 -5.11 13.52
C ALA A 89 -7.92 -5.89 12.23
N PHE A 90 -6.81 -5.58 11.59
CA PHE A 90 -6.35 -6.33 10.41
C PHE A 90 -6.12 -7.81 10.76
N SER A 91 -6.51 -8.67 9.86
CA SER A 91 -6.22 -10.10 9.95
C SER A 91 -5.64 -10.60 8.63
N SER A 92 -4.52 -11.32 8.70
CA SER A 92 -3.91 -11.95 7.52
C SER A 92 -4.81 -12.99 6.85
N LYS A 93 -5.80 -13.53 7.58
CA LYS A 93 -6.82 -14.44 7.05
C LYS A 93 -7.91 -13.67 6.30
N ARG A 94 -8.39 -12.56 6.85
CA ARG A 94 -9.45 -11.72 6.26
C ARG A 94 -8.92 -10.74 5.23
N LYS A 95 -7.64 -10.33 5.32
CA LYS A 95 -6.98 -9.36 4.43
C LYS A 95 -7.69 -8.00 4.37
N TYR A 96 -8.41 -7.65 5.43
CA TYR A 96 -9.01 -6.33 5.63
C TYR A 96 -9.01 -5.92 7.10
N SER A 97 -9.21 -4.63 7.32
CA SER A 97 -9.53 -4.01 8.60
C SER A 97 -10.74 -3.11 8.44
N GLY A 98 -11.41 -2.79 9.54
CA GLY A 98 -12.63 -1.99 9.51
C GLY A 98 -12.86 -1.19 10.79
N CYS A 99 -13.88 -0.36 10.77
CA CYS A 99 -14.38 0.33 11.94
C CYS A 99 -15.88 0.66 11.80
N VAL A 100 -16.52 0.87 12.94
CA VAL A 100 -17.80 1.55 13.04
C VAL A 100 -17.56 2.87 13.77
N THR A 101 -18.01 3.97 13.23
CA THR A 101 -17.87 5.29 13.82
C THR A 101 -19.00 5.57 14.83
N GLU A 102 -18.85 6.56 15.72
CA GLU A 102 -19.88 6.90 16.72
C GLU A 102 -21.22 7.33 16.10
N ASP A 103 -21.22 7.85 14.86
CA ASP A 103 -22.41 8.18 14.07
C ASP A 103 -23.03 6.98 13.34
N GLY A 104 -22.54 5.75 13.62
CA GLY A 104 -23.09 4.50 13.13
C GLY A 104 -22.67 4.10 11.73
N GLN A 105 -21.77 4.84 11.07
CA GLN A 105 -21.25 4.47 9.76
C GLN A 105 -20.18 3.38 9.90
N ALA A 106 -20.24 2.35 9.07
CA ALA A 106 -19.26 1.28 9.07
C ALA A 106 -18.42 1.31 7.78
N PHE A 107 -17.11 1.19 7.94
CA PHE A 107 -16.15 1.24 6.85
C PHE A 107 -15.17 0.08 6.91
N VAL A 108 -14.73 -0.37 5.74
CA VAL A 108 -13.72 -1.42 5.57
C VAL A 108 -12.71 -1.00 4.51
N ILE A 109 -11.42 -1.34 4.75
CA ILE A 109 -10.35 -1.26 3.75
C ILE A 109 -9.63 -2.60 3.66
N GLY A 110 -9.24 -3.00 2.47
CA GLY A 110 -8.53 -4.26 2.28
C GLY A 110 -8.29 -4.63 0.84
N ALA A 111 -7.87 -5.87 0.62
CA ALA A 111 -7.70 -6.43 -0.71
C ALA A 111 -9.07 -6.69 -1.36
N ALA A 112 -9.22 -6.30 -2.63
CA ALA A 112 -10.49 -6.35 -3.36
C ALA A 112 -11.19 -7.71 -3.29
N GLN A 113 -10.45 -8.80 -3.51
CA GLN A 113 -10.99 -10.16 -3.50
C GLN A 113 -11.61 -10.59 -2.15
N PHE A 114 -11.16 -9.99 -1.04
CA PHE A 114 -11.65 -10.31 0.30
C PHE A 114 -12.77 -9.39 0.77
N VAL A 115 -12.83 -8.17 0.24
CA VAL A 115 -13.86 -7.19 0.59
C VAL A 115 -15.06 -7.31 -0.35
N LEU A 116 -14.83 -7.37 -1.67
CA LEU A 116 -15.88 -7.37 -2.70
C LEU A 116 -16.30 -8.79 -3.12
N GLY A 117 -15.53 -9.81 -2.75
CA GLY A 117 -15.83 -11.20 -3.13
C GLY A 117 -15.88 -11.39 -4.66
N PRO A 118 -16.96 -12.01 -5.20
CA PRO A 118 -17.08 -12.26 -6.65
C PRO A 118 -17.09 -11.01 -7.52
N GLU A 119 -17.52 -9.87 -6.97
CA GLU A 119 -17.54 -8.56 -7.70
C GLU A 119 -16.15 -7.95 -7.84
N ALA A 120 -15.13 -8.55 -7.22
CA ALA A 120 -13.76 -8.08 -7.33
C ALA A 120 -13.11 -8.31 -8.71
N ALA A 121 -13.67 -9.16 -9.57
CA ALA A 121 -13.03 -9.58 -10.83
C ALA A 121 -12.69 -8.38 -11.74
N ASP A 122 -13.63 -7.47 -11.94
CA ASP A 122 -13.44 -6.28 -12.76
C ASP A 122 -12.46 -5.29 -12.11
N VAL A 123 -12.51 -5.18 -10.79
CA VAL A 123 -11.59 -4.35 -9.99
C VAL A 123 -10.17 -4.89 -10.09
N ILE A 124 -9.99 -6.21 -9.98
CA ILE A 124 -8.68 -6.86 -10.08
C ILE A 124 -8.11 -6.68 -11.49
N ALA A 125 -8.92 -6.92 -12.54
CA ALA A 125 -8.50 -6.73 -13.92
C ALA A 125 -8.08 -5.27 -14.20
N SER A 126 -8.82 -4.30 -13.64
CA SER A 126 -8.47 -2.88 -13.78
C SER A 126 -7.27 -2.49 -12.93
N SER A 127 -7.11 -3.10 -11.75
CA SER A 127 -5.95 -2.87 -10.87
C SER A 127 -4.67 -3.48 -11.41
N ASP A 128 -4.73 -4.56 -12.19
CA ASP A 128 -3.58 -5.14 -12.87
C ASP A 128 -2.90 -4.14 -13.84
N ALA A 129 -3.62 -3.17 -14.34
CA ALA A 129 -3.05 -2.07 -15.13
C ALA A 129 -2.17 -1.10 -14.29
N PHE A 130 -2.37 -1.06 -12.97
CA PHE A 130 -1.59 -0.23 -12.04
C PHE A 130 -0.48 -1.02 -11.33
N ALA A 131 -0.50 -2.34 -11.42
CA ALA A 131 0.05 -3.25 -10.44
C ALA A 131 1.52 -3.61 -10.62
N SER A 132 2.30 -2.95 -11.47
CA SER A 132 3.72 -3.31 -11.53
C SER A 132 4.53 -2.83 -10.32
N ILE A 133 4.12 -1.74 -9.67
CA ILE A 133 4.83 -1.16 -8.51
C ILE A 133 3.88 -0.75 -7.37
N GLU A 134 2.57 -0.91 -7.54
CA GLU A 134 1.57 -0.31 -6.66
C GLU A 134 0.67 -1.38 -6.02
N ARG A 135 0.31 -1.14 -4.78
CA ARG A 135 -0.67 -1.93 -4.04
C ARG A 135 -1.98 -1.17 -3.98
N VAL A 136 -3.05 -1.77 -4.50
CA VAL A 136 -4.38 -1.18 -4.51
C VAL A 136 -5.20 -1.75 -3.35
N LEU A 137 -5.72 -0.88 -2.50
CA LEU A 137 -6.71 -1.22 -1.48
C LEU A 137 -8.06 -0.65 -1.89
N VAL A 138 -9.11 -1.45 -1.74
CA VAL A 138 -10.48 -0.95 -1.84
C VAL A 138 -10.92 -0.34 -0.51
N ALA A 139 -11.69 0.74 -0.59
CA ALA A 139 -12.37 1.36 0.54
C ALA A 139 -13.88 1.28 0.30
N CYS A 140 -14.60 0.66 1.22
CA CYS A 140 -16.04 0.46 1.10
C CYS A 140 -16.78 0.90 2.37
N SER A 141 -18.05 1.28 2.23
CA SER A 141 -19.01 1.28 3.34
C SER A 141 -19.71 -0.09 3.40
N VAL A 142 -20.11 -0.50 4.59
CA VAL A 142 -20.80 -1.76 4.86
C VAL A 142 -21.92 -1.52 5.88
N ASP A 143 -22.84 -2.47 6.04
CA ASP A 143 -23.90 -2.36 7.05
C ASP A 143 -23.34 -2.54 8.48
N GLY A 144 -22.24 -3.26 8.62
CA GLY A 144 -21.57 -3.49 9.89
C GLY A 144 -20.65 -4.70 9.87
N PHE A 145 -20.39 -5.22 11.07
CA PHE A 145 -19.56 -6.42 11.28
C PHE A 145 -20.27 -7.33 12.29
N ASP A 146 -20.23 -8.64 12.06
CA ASP A 146 -20.74 -9.63 13.01
C ASP A 146 -19.79 -9.80 14.22
N GLN A 147 -20.11 -10.75 15.11
CA GLN A 147 -19.30 -11.03 16.30
C GLN A 147 -17.89 -11.60 15.98
N ASN A 148 -17.70 -12.13 14.77
CA ASN A 148 -16.44 -12.68 14.29
C ASN A 148 -15.70 -11.70 13.35
N ASP A 149 -16.13 -10.43 13.33
CA ASP A 149 -15.62 -9.38 12.44
C ASP A 149 -15.82 -9.66 10.94
N ALA A 150 -16.76 -10.53 10.56
CA ALA A 150 -17.15 -10.71 9.17
C ALA A 150 -18.05 -9.55 8.72
N LEU A 151 -17.94 -9.18 7.43
CA LEU A 151 -18.71 -8.11 6.82
C LEU A 151 -20.21 -8.46 6.84
N GLN A 152 -21.06 -7.50 7.15
CA GLN A 152 -22.50 -7.57 7.05
C GLN A 152 -23.00 -6.70 5.90
N GLY A 153 -23.98 -7.23 5.16
CA GLY A 153 -24.51 -6.58 3.97
C GLY A 153 -23.59 -6.66 2.75
N THR A 154 -23.97 -5.95 1.69
CA THR A 154 -23.18 -5.85 0.46
C THR A 154 -22.25 -4.64 0.54
N PRO A 155 -20.92 -4.80 0.43
CA PRO A 155 -20.01 -3.69 0.46
C PRO A 155 -20.28 -2.71 -0.67
N GLN A 156 -20.41 -1.42 -0.33
CA GLN A 156 -20.57 -0.34 -1.30
C GLN A 156 -19.19 0.28 -1.56
N LEU A 157 -18.68 0.12 -2.76
CA LEU A 157 -17.37 0.65 -3.13
C LEU A 157 -17.38 2.18 -3.16
N LEU A 158 -16.51 2.79 -2.35
CA LEU A 158 -16.29 4.23 -2.31
C LEU A 158 -15.11 4.66 -3.18
N GLY A 159 -14.20 3.74 -3.49
CA GLY A 159 -13.04 3.96 -4.33
C GLY A 159 -11.80 3.21 -3.83
N TYR A 160 -10.63 3.71 -4.21
CA TYR A 160 -9.37 3.01 -4.03
C TYR A 160 -8.31 3.90 -3.40
N VAL A 161 -7.48 3.30 -2.56
CA VAL A 161 -6.23 3.89 -2.09
C VAL A 161 -5.08 3.13 -2.70
N VAL A 162 -4.29 3.81 -3.51
CA VAL A 162 -3.14 3.26 -4.22
C VAL A 162 -1.87 3.61 -3.44
N LEU A 163 -1.16 2.57 -3.04
CA LEU A 163 0.07 2.66 -2.27
C LEU A 163 1.25 2.20 -3.11
N ARG A 164 2.41 2.79 -2.88
CA ARG A 164 3.68 2.34 -3.48
C ARG A 164 4.79 2.37 -2.44
N ASP A 165 5.82 1.57 -2.67
CA ASP A 165 7.06 1.66 -1.91
C ASP A 165 7.77 2.98 -2.25
N GLN A 166 8.23 3.68 -1.24
CA GLN A 166 8.98 4.92 -1.44
C GLN A 166 10.40 4.60 -1.93
N ILE A 167 10.70 4.99 -3.16
CA ILE A 167 12.04 4.84 -3.75
C ILE A 167 12.99 5.84 -3.09
N ARG A 168 14.23 5.42 -2.80
CA ARG A 168 15.27 6.33 -2.30
C ARG A 168 15.62 7.37 -3.36
N GLU A 169 15.73 8.63 -2.97
CA GLU A 169 16.11 9.72 -3.87
C GLU A 169 17.46 9.49 -4.57
N THR A 170 18.37 8.77 -3.88
CA THR A 170 19.70 8.45 -4.40
C THR A 170 19.72 7.19 -5.29
N ALA A 171 18.66 6.39 -5.31
CA ALA A 171 18.66 5.12 -6.04
C ALA A 171 18.89 5.29 -7.55
N PRO A 172 18.24 6.23 -8.27
CA PRO A 172 18.47 6.41 -9.71
C PRO A 172 19.92 6.75 -10.04
N GLN A 173 20.54 7.64 -9.27
CA GLN A 173 21.93 8.04 -9.47
C GLN A 173 22.90 6.90 -9.18
N THR A 174 22.63 6.11 -8.13
CA THR A 174 23.47 4.97 -7.75
C THR A 174 23.38 3.87 -8.81
N ILE A 175 22.18 3.59 -9.32
CA ILE A 175 21.96 2.62 -10.40
C ILE A 175 22.68 3.05 -11.67
N ALA A 176 22.51 4.31 -12.09
CA ALA A 176 23.17 4.86 -13.27
C ALA A 176 24.70 4.75 -13.16
N TYR A 177 25.26 5.07 -12.00
CA TYR A 177 26.70 4.95 -11.76
C TYR A 177 27.21 3.50 -12.00
N PHE A 178 26.55 2.49 -11.45
CA PHE A 178 26.98 1.11 -11.64
C PHE A 178 26.85 0.66 -13.10
N LEU A 179 25.80 1.05 -13.80
CA LEU A 179 25.63 0.76 -15.23
C LEU A 179 26.72 1.41 -16.08
N GLU A 180 27.11 2.66 -15.78
CA GLU A 180 28.22 3.36 -16.46
C GLU A 180 29.57 2.67 -16.22
N GLN A 181 29.75 2.01 -15.07
CA GLN A 181 30.95 1.21 -14.78
C GLN A 181 30.92 -0.17 -15.45
N GLY A 182 29.89 -0.49 -16.22
CA GLY A 182 29.75 -1.79 -16.92
C GLY A 182 29.34 -2.93 -16.00
N VAL A 183 28.77 -2.63 -14.83
CA VAL A 183 28.26 -3.66 -13.89
C VAL A 183 26.86 -4.08 -14.31
N ASP A 184 26.64 -5.39 -14.44
CA ASP A 184 25.32 -5.97 -14.67
C ASP A 184 24.50 -5.91 -13.38
N LEU A 185 23.37 -5.20 -13.41
CA LEU A 185 22.50 -5.06 -12.24
C LEU A 185 21.36 -6.07 -12.29
N ARG A 186 21.18 -6.78 -11.19
CA ARG A 186 20.08 -7.73 -10.99
C ARG A 186 19.33 -7.40 -9.71
N VAL A 187 18.01 -7.30 -9.81
CA VAL A 187 17.16 -7.07 -8.65
C VAL A 187 16.60 -8.41 -8.17
N ILE A 188 16.79 -8.70 -6.88
CA ILE A 188 16.21 -9.84 -6.19
C ILE A 188 15.02 -9.31 -5.39
N SER A 189 13.84 -9.84 -5.62
CA SER A 189 12.62 -9.46 -4.91
C SER A 189 11.70 -10.66 -4.77
N GLY A 190 10.95 -10.70 -3.67
CA GLY A 190 9.83 -11.63 -3.50
C GLY A 190 8.54 -11.18 -4.19
N ASP A 191 8.56 -10.00 -4.82
CA ASP A 191 7.42 -9.44 -5.55
C ASP A 191 7.28 -10.06 -6.95
N ASP A 192 6.14 -9.83 -7.59
CA ASP A 192 5.89 -10.22 -8.98
C ASP A 192 6.97 -9.61 -9.90
N PRO A 193 7.53 -10.39 -10.88
CA PRO A 193 8.55 -9.89 -11.81
C PRO A 193 8.16 -8.60 -12.54
N ARG A 194 6.87 -8.40 -12.79
CA ARG A 194 6.33 -7.17 -13.40
C ARG A 194 6.55 -5.95 -12.52
N THR A 195 6.53 -6.14 -11.18
CA THR A 195 6.77 -5.10 -10.18
C THR A 195 8.24 -4.66 -10.12
N VAL A 196 9.14 -5.53 -10.55
CA VAL A 196 10.59 -5.30 -10.49
C VAL A 196 11.13 -4.69 -11.78
N SER A 197 10.43 -4.90 -12.91
CA SER A 197 10.86 -4.47 -14.25
C SER A 197 10.41 -3.05 -14.63
N ALA A 198 9.56 -2.42 -13.81
CA ALA A 198 9.03 -1.07 -14.03
C ALA A 198 9.91 -0.02 -13.37
#